data_e9a20f394ae76abf5fda3d219eda86e3
#
_entry.id   e9a20f394ae76abf5fda3d219eda86e3
#
_cell.length_a   1.000
_cell.length_b   1.000
_cell.length_c   1.000
_cell.angle_alpha   90.00
_cell.angle_beta   90.00
_cell.angle_gamma   90.00
#
_symmetry.space_group_name_H-M   'P 1'
#
loop_
_entity.id
_entity.type
_entity.pdbx_description
1 polymer ?
#
loop_
_entity_poly.entity_id
_entity_poly.type
_entity_poly.pdbx_seq_one_letter_code
_entity_poly.pdbx_strand_id
1 'polypeptide(L)'
;GGLEPFEQRLIEGMRKNGYDEQFARQIFQQILGFGEYGFPESHSASFAHLVYVSSWLKRYEPAAFTCALLNSQPMGFYSPSQLTQDLRRHEVPILPADAVVSEWECTLEDVRGEGGGEEQPALRLGLCLVKGLSQAGGERLVAARRAQTFADVGDLARRANLNAHDMQALAAAGALSSLSGHRRHALWDVAGVERMPALLDAAPIAEAQPLLAAPSEGENIVADYASLGLTLGRHPVALLRERLQRQRMFTAAELKALPHGRLARVTGLVTGRQRPGTASGVTFVTLEDETGMVNVIVWRDLAERQRKELLRSSLLTVYGTLEREGEVVHLIAGRLRDQTPLLGSLITRSRDFH
;
A
#
# COMPACT_ATOMS: atom_id res chain seq x y z
N GLY A 1 -30.02 -17.60 -12.34
CA GLY A 1 -31.02 -17.68 -13.39
C GLY A 1 -30.54 -16.88 -14.58
N GLY A 2 -30.14 -17.56 -15.64
CA GLY A 2 -29.64 -16.93 -16.86
C GLY A 2 -30.76 -16.27 -17.68
N LEU A 3 -30.36 -15.62 -18.77
CA LEU A 3 -31.27 -14.94 -19.70
C LEU A 3 -31.93 -15.89 -20.70
N GLU A 4 -31.49 -17.16 -20.76
CA GLU A 4 -31.96 -18.18 -21.68
C GLU A 4 -33.49 -18.35 -21.70
N PRO A 5 -34.24 -18.29 -20.58
CA PRO A 5 -35.70 -18.38 -20.58
C PRO A 5 -36.41 -17.24 -21.34
N PHE A 6 -35.69 -16.14 -21.62
CA PHE A 6 -36.25 -14.98 -22.33
C PHE A 6 -35.95 -14.96 -23.82
N GLU A 7 -35.10 -15.90 -24.35
CA GLU A 7 -34.68 -15.95 -25.74
C GLU A 7 -35.83 -15.97 -26.70
N GLN A 8 -36.73 -16.94 -26.53
CA GLN A 8 -37.85 -17.17 -27.42
C GLN A 8 -38.80 -15.97 -27.45
N ARG A 9 -39.05 -15.37 -26.28
CA ARG A 9 -39.90 -14.18 -26.13
C ARG A 9 -39.31 -12.96 -26.80
N LEU A 10 -37.99 -12.77 -26.74
CA LEU A 10 -37.29 -11.69 -27.43
C LEU A 10 -37.36 -11.86 -28.95
N ILE A 11 -37.04 -13.06 -29.46
CA ILE A 11 -37.06 -13.36 -30.89
C ILE A 11 -38.44 -13.18 -31.47
N GLU A 12 -39.50 -13.70 -30.83
CA GLU A 12 -40.86 -13.54 -31.24
C GLU A 12 -41.32 -12.07 -31.24
N GLY A 13 -40.93 -11.31 -30.20
CA GLY A 13 -41.23 -9.89 -30.11
C GLY A 13 -40.55 -9.08 -31.21
N MET A 14 -39.31 -9.37 -31.55
CA MET A 14 -38.59 -8.72 -32.65
C MET A 14 -39.17 -9.08 -34.02
N ARG A 15 -39.52 -10.35 -34.25
CA ARG A 15 -40.19 -10.78 -35.48
C ARG A 15 -41.53 -10.08 -35.66
N LYS A 16 -42.34 -9.95 -34.61
CA LYS A 16 -43.61 -9.25 -34.64
C LYS A 16 -43.46 -7.76 -35.00
N ASN A 17 -42.28 -7.17 -34.74
CA ASN A 17 -41.96 -5.81 -35.08
C ASN A 17 -41.20 -5.69 -36.42
N GLY A 18 -41.15 -6.77 -37.24
CA GLY A 18 -40.59 -6.75 -38.60
C GLY A 18 -39.11 -6.98 -38.72
N TYR A 19 -38.42 -7.36 -37.62
CA TYR A 19 -37.01 -7.69 -37.69
C TYR A 19 -36.78 -9.14 -38.11
N ASP A 20 -35.65 -9.35 -38.86
CA ASP A 20 -35.23 -10.68 -39.29
C ASP A 20 -34.86 -11.57 -38.10
N GLU A 21 -35.13 -12.87 -38.19
CA GLU A 21 -34.82 -13.82 -37.13
C GLU A 21 -33.32 -13.96 -36.82
N GLN A 22 -32.52 -13.90 -37.88
CA GLN A 22 -31.07 -13.98 -37.76
C GLN A 22 -30.53 -12.77 -36.95
N PHE A 23 -31.05 -11.58 -37.26
CA PHE A 23 -30.73 -10.37 -36.51
C PHE A 23 -31.19 -10.46 -35.05
N ALA A 24 -32.43 -10.96 -34.81
CA ALA A 24 -32.93 -11.14 -33.43
C ALA A 24 -32.06 -12.10 -32.62
N ARG A 25 -31.58 -13.19 -33.22
CA ARG A 25 -30.64 -14.12 -32.57
C ARG A 25 -29.28 -13.49 -32.28
N GLN A 26 -28.75 -12.69 -33.20
CA GLN A 26 -27.49 -11.94 -32.97
C GLN A 26 -27.62 -10.98 -31.79
N ILE A 27 -28.71 -10.22 -31.70
CA ILE A 27 -29.00 -9.33 -30.58
C ILE A 27 -29.09 -10.12 -29.27
N PHE A 28 -29.77 -11.28 -29.28
CA PHE A 28 -29.85 -12.11 -28.06
C PHE A 28 -28.47 -12.62 -27.62
N GLN A 29 -27.61 -13.06 -28.55
CA GLN A 29 -26.24 -13.47 -28.26
C GLN A 29 -25.39 -12.31 -27.69
N GLN A 30 -25.57 -11.10 -28.21
CA GLN A 30 -24.95 -9.91 -27.62
C GLN A 30 -25.43 -9.66 -26.19
N ILE A 31 -26.75 -9.76 -25.95
CA ILE A 31 -27.33 -9.59 -24.61
C ILE A 31 -26.83 -10.67 -23.64
N LEU A 32 -26.65 -11.92 -24.06
CA LEU A 32 -26.03 -12.98 -23.27
C LEU A 32 -24.59 -12.65 -22.89
N GLY A 33 -23.79 -12.21 -23.85
CA GLY A 33 -22.42 -11.73 -23.60
C GLY A 33 -22.37 -10.54 -22.61
N PHE A 34 -23.34 -9.63 -22.70
CA PHE A 34 -23.53 -8.55 -21.73
C PHE A 34 -23.95 -9.07 -20.36
N GLY A 35 -24.77 -10.09 -20.29
CA GLY A 35 -25.26 -10.68 -19.02
C GLY A 35 -24.17 -11.33 -18.19
N GLU A 36 -23.14 -11.85 -18.82
CA GLU A 36 -21.98 -12.44 -18.14
C GLU A 36 -20.91 -11.42 -17.75
N TYR A 37 -20.71 -10.33 -18.51
CA TYR A 37 -19.63 -9.39 -18.28
C TYR A 37 -19.98 -7.90 -18.34
N GLY A 38 -21.15 -7.54 -18.87
CA GLY A 38 -21.72 -6.18 -18.77
C GLY A 38 -20.97 -5.02 -19.42
N PHE A 39 -19.93 -5.27 -20.26
CA PHE A 39 -19.13 -4.19 -20.84
C PHE A 39 -19.43 -3.97 -22.34
N PRO A 40 -19.78 -2.74 -22.75
CA PRO A 40 -19.83 -2.36 -24.16
C PRO A 40 -18.45 -2.56 -24.80
N GLU A 41 -18.41 -2.92 -26.09
CA GLU A 41 -17.18 -3.11 -26.86
C GLU A 41 -16.24 -1.88 -26.79
N SER A 42 -16.82 -0.67 -26.92
CA SER A 42 -16.09 0.59 -26.76
C SER A 42 -15.43 0.74 -25.39
N HIS A 43 -16.07 0.24 -24.34
CA HIS A 43 -15.52 0.24 -22.99
C HIS A 43 -14.35 -0.75 -22.87
N SER A 44 -14.49 -1.95 -23.42
CA SER A 44 -13.42 -2.95 -23.45
C SER A 44 -12.18 -2.45 -24.20
N ALA A 45 -12.37 -1.79 -25.35
CA ALA A 45 -11.29 -1.21 -26.14
C ALA A 45 -10.58 -0.08 -25.38
N SER A 46 -11.33 0.80 -24.71
CA SER A 46 -10.77 1.86 -23.88
C SER A 46 -9.95 1.30 -22.72
N PHE A 47 -10.47 0.26 -22.03
CA PHE A 47 -9.73 -0.41 -20.95
C PHE A 47 -8.48 -1.12 -21.45
N ALA A 48 -8.52 -1.77 -22.61
CA ALA A 48 -7.33 -2.39 -23.20
C ALA A 48 -6.22 -1.37 -23.44
N HIS A 49 -6.58 -0.17 -23.93
CA HIS A 49 -5.62 0.93 -24.10
C HIS A 49 -5.03 1.39 -22.76
N LEU A 50 -5.88 1.60 -21.74
CA LEU A 50 -5.42 1.99 -20.40
C LEU A 50 -4.51 0.93 -19.77
N VAL A 51 -4.86 -0.35 -19.91
CA VAL A 51 -4.04 -1.47 -19.41
C VAL A 51 -2.68 -1.48 -20.09
N TYR A 52 -2.63 -1.31 -21.42
CA TYR A 52 -1.37 -1.27 -22.15
C TYR A 52 -0.48 -0.12 -21.67
N VAL A 53 -1.02 1.11 -21.63
CA VAL A 53 -0.27 2.31 -21.21
C VAL A 53 0.20 2.18 -19.75
N SER A 54 -0.67 1.72 -18.85
CA SER A 54 -0.31 1.53 -17.44
C SER A 54 0.79 0.47 -17.27
N SER A 55 0.70 -0.64 -18.00
CA SER A 55 1.71 -1.70 -17.97
C SER A 55 3.04 -1.23 -18.52
N TRP A 56 3.02 -0.43 -19.62
CA TRP A 56 4.21 0.17 -20.20
C TRP A 56 4.88 1.14 -19.21
N LEU A 57 4.11 2.07 -18.64
CA LEU A 57 4.63 3.01 -17.62
C LEU A 57 5.22 2.27 -16.41
N LYS A 58 4.52 1.26 -15.91
CA LYS A 58 5.01 0.45 -14.80
C LYS A 58 6.34 -0.25 -15.13
N ARG A 59 6.50 -0.71 -16.37
CA ARG A 59 7.69 -1.45 -16.81
C ARG A 59 8.90 -0.55 -17.04
N TYR A 60 8.69 0.59 -17.69
CA TYR A 60 9.76 1.45 -18.17
C TYR A 60 9.98 2.70 -17.32
N GLU A 61 8.93 3.19 -16.66
CA GLU A 61 8.95 4.39 -15.82
C GLU A 61 8.36 4.11 -14.42
N PRO A 62 8.87 3.10 -13.67
CA PRO A 62 8.28 2.69 -12.40
C PRO A 62 8.27 3.81 -11.36
N ALA A 63 9.26 4.69 -11.33
CA ALA A 63 9.30 5.84 -10.44
C ALA A 63 8.14 6.81 -10.69
N ALA A 64 7.97 7.24 -11.95
CA ALA A 64 6.91 8.16 -12.35
C ALA A 64 5.52 7.54 -12.15
N PHE A 65 5.36 6.26 -12.53
CA PHE A 65 4.10 5.54 -12.34
C PHE A 65 3.70 5.46 -10.87
N THR A 66 4.64 5.10 -9.99
CA THR A 66 4.38 5.01 -8.54
C THR A 66 4.11 6.37 -7.93
N CYS A 67 4.85 7.42 -8.32
CA CYS A 67 4.63 8.79 -7.90
C CYS A 67 3.21 9.25 -8.21
N ALA A 68 2.76 9.04 -9.46
CA ALA A 68 1.41 9.38 -9.88
C ALA A 68 0.33 8.65 -9.08
N LEU A 69 0.51 7.34 -8.81
CA LEU A 69 -0.42 6.55 -8.01
C LEU A 69 -0.47 6.99 -6.54
N LEU A 70 0.67 7.39 -5.95
CA LEU A 70 0.70 7.91 -4.58
C LEU A 70 -0.02 9.26 -4.49
N ASN A 71 0.13 10.13 -5.48
CA ASN A 71 -0.54 11.44 -5.54
C ASN A 71 -2.04 11.32 -5.86
N SER A 72 -2.46 10.19 -6.43
CA SER A 72 -3.87 9.91 -6.73
C SER A 72 -4.62 9.22 -5.57
N GLN A 73 -4.00 9.09 -4.39
CA GLN A 73 -4.67 8.52 -3.23
C GLN A 73 -5.83 9.44 -2.74
N PRO A 74 -6.93 8.89 -2.21
CA PRO A 74 -7.17 7.49 -1.88
C PRO A 74 -7.55 6.63 -3.09
N MET A 75 -6.87 5.48 -3.26
CA MET A 75 -7.18 4.50 -4.28
C MET A 75 -7.75 3.20 -3.69
N GLY A 76 -8.65 2.53 -4.43
CA GLY A 76 -9.34 1.32 -3.96
C GLY A 76 -8.42 0.10 -3.78
N PHE A 77 -7.52 -0.18 -4.73
CA PHE A 77 -6.86 -1.48 -4.85
C PHE A 77 -5.50 -1.60 -4.17
N TYR A 78 -4.68 -0.56 -4.17
CA TYR A 78 -3.30 -0.62 -3.66
C TYR A 78 -3.06 0.38 -2.55
N SER A 79 -2.46 -0.09 -1.44
CA SER A 79 -2.03 0.78 -0.36
C SER A 79 -0.71 1.48 -0.71
N PRO A 80 -0.39 2.63 -0.12
CA PRO A 80 0.93 3.25 -0.26
C PRO A 80 2.08 2.29 0.06
N SER A 81 1.92 1.41 1.07
CA SER A 81 2.90 0.38 1.41
C SER A 81 3.14 -0.59 0.25
N GLN A 82 2.09 -1.10 -0.38
CA GLN A 82 2.22 -2.02 -1.51
C GLN A 82 2.90 -1.37 -2.72
N LEU A 83 2.56 -0.11 -3.01
CA LEU A 83 3.17 0.66 -4.10
C LEU A 83 4.66 0.89 -3.86
N THR A 84 5.04 1.29 -2.64
CA THR A 84 6.45 1.52 -2.29
C THR A 84 7.25 0.22 -2.24
N GLN A 85 6.68 -0.89 -1.77
CA GLN A 85 7.35 -2.20 -1.81
C GLN A 85 7.53 -2.71 -3.25
N ASP A 86 6.56 -2.49 -4.13
CA ASP A 86 6.69 -2.83 -5.55
C ASP A 86 7.81 -2.01 -6.20
N LEU A 87 7.87 -0.70 -5.94
CA LEU A 87 8.91 0.18 -6.46
C LEU A 87 10.32 -0.22 -5.98
N ARG A 88 10.46 -0.63 -4.72
CA ARG A 88 11.73 -1.16 -4.17
C ARG A 88 12.20 -2.42 -4.89
N ARG A 89 11.28 -3.29 -5.33
CA ARG A 89 11.64 -4.48 -6.14
C ARG A 89 12.15 -4.12 -7.53
N HIS A 90 11.88 -2.90 -7.99
CA HIS A 90 12.45 -2.32 -9.21
C HIS A 90 13.74 -1.53 -8.94
N GLU A 91 14.30 -1.65 -7.73
CA GLU A 91 15.56 -1.01 -7.31
C GLU A 91 15.54 0.52 -7.37
N VAL A 92 14.36 1.14 -7.39
CA VAL A 92 14.21 2.61 -7.39
C VAL A 92 14.35 3.15 -5.97
N PRO A 93 15.22 4.13 -5.73
CA PRO A 93 15.37 4.77 -4.43
C PRO A 93 14.09 5.50 -4.01
N ILE A 94 13.72 5.36 -2.72
CA ILE A 94 12.59 6.08 -2.13
C ILE A 94 13.09 6.90 -0.95
N LEU A 95 12.85 8.20 -1.02
CA LEU A 95 13.29 9.18 -0.04
C LEU A 95 12.12 9.50 0.92
N PRO A 96 12.38 9.67 2.23
CA PRO A 96 11.32 9.91 3.22
C PRO A 96 10.64 11.26 3.00
N ALA A 97 9.43 11.37 3.56
CA ALA A 97 8.78 12.68 3.73
C ALA A 97 9.60 13.49 4.74
N ASP A 98 9.98 14.70 4.38
CA ASP A 98 10.82 15.59 5.17
C ASP A 98 10.34 17.04 5.03
N ALA A 99 10.12 17.70 6.16
CA ALA A 99 9.66 19.09 6.19
C ALA A 99 10.61 20.08 5.52
N VAL A 100 11.92 19.71 5.46
CA VAL A 100 12.96 20.57 4.89
C VAL A 100 13.03 20.50 3.37
N VAL A 101 12.56 19.42 2.74
CA VAL A 101 12.69 19.22 1.30
C VAL A 101 11.41 18.80 0.58
N SER A 102 10.52 17.99 1.21
CA SER A 102 9.35 17.45 0.54
C SER A 102 8.33 18.52 0.16
N GLU A 103 7.78 18.43 -1.03
CA GLU A 103 6.60 19.18 -1.43
C GLU A 103 5.32 18.57 -0.80
N TRP A 104 4.16 19.20 -1.05
CA TRP A 104 2.90 18.61 -0.61
C TRP A 104 2.66 17.24 -1.25
N GLU A 105 2.79 17.16 -2.56
CA GLU A 105 2.73 15.91 -3.33
C GLU A 105 4.08 15.18 -3.37
N CYS A 106 4.06 13.89 -3.68
CA CYS A 106 5.26 13.12 -3.99
C CYS A 106 5.91 13.69 -5.25
N THR A 107 7.25 13.70 -5.28
CA THR A 107 8.03 14.24 -6.40
C THR A 107 9.12 13.26 -6.83
N LEU A 108 9.66 13.49 -8.02
CA LEU A 108 10.81 12.76 -8.53
C LEU A 108 12.06 13.64 -8.38
N GLU A 109 13.13 13.06 -7.86
CA GLU A 109 14.42 13.73 -7.68
C GLU A 109 15.49 13.03 -8.49
N ASP A 110 16.25 13.78 -9.27
CA ASP A 110 17.43 13.26 -9.96
C ASP A 110 18.53 12.97 -8.94
N VAL A 111 18.73 11.70 -8.63
CA VAL A 111 19.84 11.23 -7.77
C VAL A 111 20.99 10.79 -8.68
N ARG A 112 21.43 11.65 -9.60
CA ARG A 112 22.56 11.34 -10.49
C ARG A 112 23.83 11.26 -9.67
N GLY A 113 24.22 10.03 -9.31
CA GLY A 113 25.62 9.73 -9.03
C GLY A 113 26.43 9.83 -10.33
N GLU A 114 27.75 10.00 -10.22
CA GLU A 114 28.70 10.20 -11.33
C GLU A 114 28.80 9.05 -12.37
N GLY A 115 27.86 8.10 -12.35
CA GLY A 115 27.80 6.95 -13.27
C GLY A 115 26.63 7.07 -14.25
N GLY A 116 26.86 7.67 -15.41
CA GLY A 116 25.90 7.99 -16.46
C GLY A 116 25.15 6.81 -17.09
N GLY A 117 24.33 6.09 -16.31
CA GLY A 117 23.37 5.10 -16.76
C GLY A 117 21.94 5.68 -16.81
N GLU A 118 21.02 5.01 -17.51
CA GLU A 118 19.58 5.27 -17.49
C GLU A 118 18.97 4.88 -16.13
N GLU A 119 19.44 5.47 -15.02
CA GLU A 119 18.89 5.22 -13.71
C GLU A 119 17.59 5.98 -13.53
N GLN A 120 16.58 5.28 -13.00
CA GLN A 120 15.30 5.88 -12.63
C GLN A 120 15.53 6.97 -11.58
N PRO A 121 14.78 8.10 -11.64
CA PRO A 121 14.84 9.11 -10.59
C PRO A 121 14.35 8.54 -9.26
N ALA A 122 14.85 9.06 -8.14
CA ALA A 122 14.36 8.71 -6.83
C ALA A 122 12.96 9.27 -6.59
N LEU A 123 12.11 8.51 -5.92
CA LEU A 123 10.81 8.97 -5.46
C LEU A 123 10.93 9.63 -4.09
N ARG A 124 10.64 10.93 -3.97
CA ARG A 124 10.48 11.63 -2.68
C ARG A 124 9.03 11.52 -2.21
N LEU A 125 8.80 11.03 -1.00
CA LEU A 125 7.47 11.00 -0.40
C LEU A 125 6.99 12.43 -0.07
N GLY A 126 5.75 12.73 -0.48
CA GLY A 126 5.09 14.01 -0.23
C GLY A 126 4.56 14.13 1.20
N LEU A 127 4.37 15.36 1.65
CA LEU A 127 3.76 15.66 2.94
C LEU A 127 2.28 15.24 3.00
N CYS A 128 1.60 15.11 1.88
CA CYS A 128 0.23 14.60 1.76
C CYS A 128 0.04 13.18 2.31
N LEU A 129 1.11 12.39 2.42
CA LEU A 129 1.07 11.06 3.01
C LEU A 129 1.10 11.08 4.54
N VAL A 130 1.46 12.21 5.17
CA VAL A 130 1.48 12.37 6.63
C VAL A 130 0.07 12.46 7.16
N LYS A 131 -0.39 11.39 7.81
CA LYS A 131 -1.75 11.33 8.39
C LYS A 131 -1.91 12.37 9.48
N GLY A 132 -2.98 13.15 9.37
CA GLY A 132 -3.29 14.20 10.32
C GLY A 132 -2.69 15.56 9.99
N LEU A 133 -1.77 15.66 9.06
CA LEU A 133 -1.29 16.95 8.55
C LEU A 133 -2.37 17.59 7.66
N SER A 134 -2.73 18.83 7.95
CA SER A 134 -3.68 19.56 7.12
C SER A 134 -3.01 20.03 5.82
N GLN A 135 -3.73 19.98 4.70
CA GLN A 135 -3.21 20.46 3.41
C GLN A 135 -2.76 21.91 3.51
N ALA A 136 -3.60 22.77 4.09
CA ALA A 136 -3.25 24.18 4.28
C ALA A 136 -2.00 24.39 5.14
N GLY A 137 -1.78 23.51 6.15
CA GLY A 137 -0.55 23.50 6.96
C GLY A 137 0.67 23.11 6.13
N GLY A 138 0.57 22.05 5.35
CA GLY A 138 1.63 21.60 4.45
C GLY A 138 2.00 22.62 3.39
N GLU A 139 1.01 23.26 2.77
CA GLU A 139 1.24 24.32 1.77
C GLU A 139 1.92 25.55 2.38
N ARG A 140 1.52 25.98 3.60
CA ARG A 140 2.21 27.08 4.32
C ARG A 140 3.65 26.71 4.68
N LEU A 141 3.89 25.45 5.09
CA LEU A 141 5.24 24.96 5.37
C LEU A 141 6.12 25.05 4.12
N VAL A 142 5.65 24.55 2.98
CA VAL A 142 6.38 24.62 1.71
C VAL A 142 6.64 26.07 1.30
N ALA A 143 5.66 26.96 1.42
CA ALA A 143 5.81 28.39 1.11
C ALA A 143 6.85 29.08 2.03
N ALA A 144 6.79 28.82 3.34
CA ALA A 144 7.73 29.40 4.31
C ALA A 144 9.18 28.91 4.07
N ARG A 145 9.35 27.62 3.73
CA ARG A 145 10.65 27.04 3.39
C ARG A 145 11.27 27.66 2.13
N ARG A 146 10.44 27.87 1.09
CA ARG A 146 10.90 28.49 -0.17
C ARG A 146 11.40 29.93 0.03
N ALA A 147 10.84 30.64 1.02
CA ALA A 147 11.30 31.98 1.35
C ALA A 147 12.67 31.96 2.07
N GLN A 148 12.87 31.02 2.98
CA GLN A 148 14.11 30.82 3.72
C GLN A 148 14.12 29.42 4.36
N THR A 149 15.29 28.75 4.43
CA THR A 149 15.44 27.47 5.15
C THR A 149 15.10 27.62 6.63
N PHE A 150 14.62 26.53 7.25
CA PHE A 150 14.34 26.52 8.68
C PHE A 150 15.60 26.29 9.49
N ALA A 151 15.74 27.04 10.60
CA ALA A 151 16.84 26.88 11.53
C ALA A 151 16.61 25.70 12.49
N ASP A 152 15.38 25.55 12.97
CA ASP A 152 14.96 24.53 13.94
C ASP A 152 13.43 24.30 13.85
N VAL A 153 12.93 23.40 14.73
CA VAL A 153 11.50 23.03 14.80
C VAL A 153 10.62 24.21 15.25
N GLY A 154 11.12 25.07 16.13
CA GLY A 154 10.41 26.27 16.61
C GLY A 154 10.27 27.32 15.50
N ASP A 155 11.35 27.56 14.74
CA ASP A 155 11.33 28.44 13.57
C ASP A 155 10.35 27.95 12.51
N LEU A 156 10.34 26.63 12.23
CA LEU A 156 9.38 26.01 11.33
C LEU A 156 7.94 26.25 11.81
N ALA A 157 7.63 25.94 13.07
CA ALA A 157 6.29 26.09 13.64
C ALA A 157 5.77 27.51 13.51
N ARG A 158 6.62 28.49 13.84
CA ARG A 158 6.30 29.92 13.82
C ARG A 158 6.10 30.43 12.40
N ARG A 159 7.06 30.22 11.50
CA ARG A 159 7.04 30.76 10.14
C ARG A 159 6.00 30.14 9.25
N ALA A 160 5.75 28.84 9.40
CA ALA A 160 4.68 28.15 8.70
C ALA A 160 3.32 28.30 9.39
N ASN A 161 3.27 28.95 10.56
CA ASN A 161 2.07 29.11 11.38
C ASN A 161 1.30 27.79 11.55
N LEU A 162 2.03 26.74 11.96
CA LEU A 162 1.46 25.41 12.19
C LEU A 162 0.81 25.33 13.56
N ASN A 163 -0.29 24.60 13.65
CA ASN A 163 -0.91 24.29 14.93
C ASN A 163 -0.24 23.06 15.59
N ALA A 164 -0.53 22.81 16.85
CA ALA A 164 0.05 21.70 17.62
C ALA A 164 -0.26 20.33 16.97
N HIS A 165 -1.42 20.17 16.34
CA HIS A 165 -1.81 18.92 15.67
C HIS A 165 -0.94 18.64 14.43
N ASP A 166 -0.76 19.65 13.56
CA ASP A 166 0.10 19.55 12.37
C ASP A 166 1.56 19.26 12.78
N MET A 167 2.06 19.93 13.83
CA MET A 167 3.41 19.71 14.36
C MET A 167 3.59 18.28 14.89
N GLN A 168 2.62 17.78 15.67
CA GLN A 168 2.63 16.40 16.16
C GLN A 168 2.58 15.38 15.03
N ALA A 169 1.78 15.63 13.98
CA ALA A 169 1.70 14.77 12.81
C ALA A 169 3.06 14.67 12.09
N LEU A 170 3.74 15.79 11.87
CA LEU A 170 5.08 15.83 11.26
C LEU A 170 6.11 15.08 12.11
N ALA A 171 6.13 15.31 13.44
CA ALA A 171 7.05 14.63 14.34
C ALA A 171 6.79 13.12 14.39
N ALA A 172 5.52 12.70 14.50
CA ALA A 172 5.13 11.29 14.49
C ALA A 172 5.50 10.58 13.19
N ALA A 173 5.43 11.26 12.04
CA ALA A 173 5.85 10.74 10.75
C ALA A 173 7.38 10.69 10.57
N GLY A 174 8.16 11.28 11.48
CA GLY A 174 9.60 11.44 11.33
C GLY A 174 10.01 12.51 10.32
N ALA A 175 9.07 13.32 9.85
CA ALA A 175 9.29 14.36 8.85
C ALA A 175 10.13 15.56 9.37
N LEU A 176 10.41 15.61 10.66
CA LEU A 176 11.27 16.62 11.30
C LEU A 176 12.69 16.09 11.60
N SER A 177 13.04 14.87 11.16
CA SER A 177 14.32 14.24 11.51
C SER A 177 15.54 15.01 11.03
N SER A 178 15.45 15.74 9.94
CA SER A 178 16.54 16.62 9.43
C SER A 178 16.81 17.80 10.36
N LEU A 179 15.81 18.24 11.16
CA LEU A 179 15.95 19.34 12.12
C LEU A 179 16.30 18.85 13.54
N SER A 180 15.77 17.67 13.93
CA SER A 180 15.85 17.16 15.32
C SER A 180 16.68 15.87 15.46
N GLY A 181 17.26 15.35 14.39
CA GLY A 181 18.06 14.12 14.38
C GLY A 181 17.20 12.85 14.37
N HIS A 182 16.28 12.65 15.30
CA HIS A 182 15.40 11.49 15.34
C HIS A 182 14.02 11.78 15.91
N ARG A 183 13.05 10.88 15.65
CA ARG A 183 11.62 11.04 15.98
C ARG A 183 11.36 11.40 17.45
N ARG A 184 12.07 10.83 18.41
CA ARG A 184 11.86 11.16 19.84
C ARG A 184 12.28 12.59 20.18
N HIS A 185 13.40 13.06 19.61
CA HIS A 185 13.80 14.47 19.75
C HIS A 185 12.77 15.39 19.07
N ALA A 186 12.33 15.04 17.86
CA ALA A 186 11.31 15.82 17.18
C ALA A 186 10.00 15.95 17.99
N LEU A 187 9.55 14.87 18.64
CA LEU A 187 8.38 14.91 19.52
C LEU A 187 8.61 15.77 20.76
N TRP A 188 9.84 15.74 21.31
CA TRP A 188 10.23 16.60 22.45
C TRP A 188 10.26 18.06 22.04
N ASP A 189 10.94 18.39 20.92
CA ASP A 189 11.02 19.75 20.40
C ASP A 189 9.63 20.33 20.14
N VAL A 190 8.74 19.53 19.51
CA VAL A 190 7.35 19.93 19.26
C VAL A 190 6.55 20.16 20.55
N ALA A 191 6.79 19.36 21.60
CA ALA A 191 6.14 19.55 22.90
C ALA A 191 6.59 20.84 23.60
N GLY A 192 7.84 21.29 23.33
CA GLY A 192 8.39 22.55 23.82
C GLY A 192 8.01 23.79 22.98
N VAL A 193 7.34 23.63 21.84
CA VAL A 193 6.92 24.78 21.02
C VAL A 193 5.79 25.54 21.71
N GLU A 194 6.10 26.67 22.29
CA GLU A 194 5.11 27.59 22.84
C GLU A 194 4.84 28.74 21.88
N ARG A 195 3.58 29.18 21.80
CA ARG A 195 3.22 30.40 21.10
C ARG A 195 3.54 31.60 21.99
N MET A 196 4.68 32.21 21.72
CA MET A 196 5.10 33.41 22.44
C MET A 196 4.27 34.62 22.01
N PRO A 197 4.01 35.60 22.91
CA PRO A 197 3.48 36.90 22.54
C PRO A 197 4.38 37.58 21.50
N ALA A 198 3.82 38.38 20.58
CA ALA A 198 4.55 38.98 19.48
C ALA A 198 5.86 39.73 19.86
N LEU A 199 5.91 40.26 21.07
CA LEU A 199 7.12 40.93 21.64
C LEU A 199 8.27 39.94 21.96
N LEU A 200 8.00 38.68 22.18
CA LEU A 200 8.96 37.63 22.56
C LEU A 200 9.13 36.58 21.45
N ASP A 201 8.47 36.76 20.32
CA ASP A 201 8.41 35.75 19.25
C ASP A 201 9.77 35.38 18.64
N ALA A 202 10.76 36.28 18.78
CA ALA A 202 12.14 36.05 18.35
C ALA A 202 13.10 35.73 19.49
N ALA A 203 12.61 35.59 20.73
CA ALA A 203 13.48 35.29 21.87
C ALA A 203 14.03 33.84 21.77
N PRO A 204 15.36 33.63 21.86
CA PRO A 204 15.90 32.27 21.84
C PRO A 204 15.49 31.52 23.10
N ILE A 205 14.85 30.38 22.92
CA ILE A 205 14.57 29.42 24.00
C ILE A 205 15.84 28.61 24.21
N ALA A 206 16.62 28.91 25.23
CA ALA A 206 17.85 28.19 25.58
C ALA A 206 17.52 27.03 26.53
N GLU A 207 16.83 26.01 26.04
CA GLU A 207 16.65 24.77 26.79
C GLU A 207 17.76 23.76 26.48
N ALA A 208 18.27 23.08 27.50
CA ALA A 208 19.19 21.97 27.29
C ALA A 208 18.45 20.78 26.65
N GLN A 209 18.91 20.34 25.50
CA GLN A 209 18.34 19.15 24.86
C GLN A 209 18.59 17.90 25.74
N PRO A 210 17.56 17.17 26.13
CA PRO A 210 17.73 15.94 26.90
C PRO A 210 18.37 14.86 26.01
N LEU A 211 19.19 14.01 26.63
CA LEU A 211 19.74 12.83 26.00
C LEU A 211 18.63 11.76 25.86
N LEU A 212 17.88 11.83 24.79
CA LEU A 212 16.86 10.83 24.46
C LEU A 212 17.48 9.74 23.58
N ALA A 213 17.34 8.48 24.01
CA ALA A 213 17.76 7.35 23.19
C ALA A 213 16.95 7.31 21.88
N ALA A 214 17.63 7.07 20.75
CA ALA A 214 16.92 6.91 19.46
C ALA A 214 15.92 5.75 19.53
N PRO A 215 14.78 5.85 18.82
CA PRO A 215 13.84 4.72 18.71
C PRO A 215 14.52 3.51 18.08
N SER A 216 14.18 2.32 18.55
CA SER A 216 14.55 1.08 17.86
C SER A 216 13.92 1.01 16.47
N GLU A 217 14.45 0.14 15.60
CA GLU A 217 13.89 -0.06 14.26
C GLU A 217 12.43 -0.51 14.32
N GLY A 218 12.09 -1.43 15.25
CA GLY A 218 10.71 -1.88 15.41
C GLY A 218 9.76 -0.76 15.83
N GLU A 219 10.18 0.13 16.74
CA GLU A 219 9.39 1.30 17.13
C GLU A 219 9.21 2.27 15.95
N ASN A 220 10.26 2.48 15.14
CA ASN A 220 10.15 3.30 13.94
C ASN A 220 9.17 2.71 12.93
N ILE A 221 9.22 1.41 12.65
CA ILE A 221 8.29 0.74 11.75
C ILE A 221 6.85 0.88 12.24
N VAL A 222 6.59 0.70 13.54
CA VAL A 222 5.27 0.89 14.14
C VAL A 222 4.78 2.32 13.94
N ALA A 223 5.63 3.30 14.23
CA ALA A 223 5.29 4.72 14.05
C ALA A 223 5.05 5.08 12.58
N ASP A 224 5.83 4.54 11.66
CA ASP A 224 5.69 4.74 10.21
C ASP A 224 4.34 4.23 9.71
N TYR A 225 3.94 3.01 10.07
CA TYR A 225 2.62 2.48 9.69
C TYR A 225 1.48 3.27 10.31
N ALA A 226 1.63 3.75 11.53
CA ALA A 226 0.63 4.58 12.18
C ALA A 226 0.47 5.94 11.49
N SER A 227 1.59 6.61 11.17
CA SER A 227 1.62 8.00 10.67
C SER A 227 1.59 8.13 9.14
N LEU A 228 2.20 7.19 8.40
CA LEU A 228 2.30 7.23 6.93
C LEU A 228 1.51 6.11 6.25
N GLY A 229 1.28 4.97 6.95
CA GLY A 229 0.69 3.76 6.38
C GLY A 229 1.67 2.92 5.57
N LEU A 230 2.95 3.24 5.62
CA LEU A 230 4.06 2.53 4.97
C LEU A 230 5.33 2.71 5.82
N THR A 231 6.35 1.90 5.58
CA THR A 231 7.69 2.13 6.16
C THR A 231 8.77 2.07 5.08
N LEU A 232 9.79 2.91 5.23
CA LEU A 232 11.03 2.82 4.47
C LEU A 232 12.10 1.98 5.19
N GLY A 233 11.86 1.55 6.42
CA GLY A 233 12.65 0.55 7.12
C GLY A 233 12.52 -0.86 6.52
N ARG A 234 13.07 -1.86 7.21
CA ARG A 234 12.88 -3.27 6.83
C ARG A 234 11.40 -3.65 6.89
N HIS A 235 11.00 -4.59 6.05
CA HIS A 235 9.66 -5.16 6.14
C HIS A 235 9.41 -5.76 7.54
N PRO A 236 8.23 -5.58 8.16
CA PRO A 236 7.97 -6.08 9.53
C PRO A 236 8.27 -7.56 9.72
N VAL A 237 7.99 -8.41 8.72
CA VAL A 237 8.27 -9.85 8.77
C VAL A 237 9.77 -10.13 8.78
N ALA A 238 10.61 -9.26 8.19
CA ALA A 238 12.06 -9.41 8.24
C ALA A 238 12.61 -9.38 9.68
N LEU A 239 12.00 -8.57 10.57
CA LEU A 239 12.37 -8.55 11.99
C LEU A 239 12.06 -9.87 12.71
N LEU A 240 11.11 -10.64 12.19
CA LEU A 240 10.69 -11.93 12.72
C LEU A 240 11.38 -13.12 12.03
N ARG A 241 12.17 -12.86 10.96
CA ARG A 241 12.67 -13.91 10.05
C ARG A 241 13.48 -15.00 10.77
N GLU A 242 14.36 -14.63 11.66
CA GLU A 242 15.14 -15.61 12.43
C GLU A 242 14.25 -16.57 13.23
N ARG A 243 13.23 -16.03 13.88
CA ARG A 243 12.25 -16.83 14.64
C ARG A 243 11.44 -17.73 13.71
N LEU A 244 11.02 -17.21 12.54
CA LEU A 244 10.24 -17.96 11.55
C LEU A 244 11.09 -19.07 10.90
N GLN A 245 12.37 -18.83 10.63
CA GLN A 245 13.31 -19.84 10.10
C GLN A 245 13.51 -21.00 11.09
N ARG A 246 13.64 -20.72 12.39
CA ARG A 246 13.68 -21.79 13.42
C ARG A 246 12.43 -22.64 13.41
N GLN A 247 11.29 -22.11 12.99
CA GLN A 247 10.03 -22.82 12.79
C GLN A 247 9.92 -23.42 11.37
N ARG A 248 10.97 -23.34 10.56
CA ARG A 248 11.04 -23.81 9.17
C ARG A 248 9.95 -23.21 8.27
N MET A 249 9.62 -21.92 8.46
CA MET A 249 8.73 -21.17 7.59
C MET A 249 9.49 -20.71 6.35
N PHE A 250 8.95 -20.98 5.17
CA PHE A 250 9.50 -20.51 3.91
C PHE A 250 9.20 -19.04 3.71
N THR A 251 10.08 -18.34 3.01
CA THR A 251 9.80 -17.02 2.43
C THR A 251 8.96 -17.15 1.16
N ALA A 252 8.40 -16.05 0.69
CA ALA A 252 7.68 -16.02 -0.58
C ALA A 252 8.58 -16.42 -1.77
N ALA A 253 9.84 -15.99 -1.75
CA ALA A 253 10.82 -16.35 -2.78
C ALA A 253 11.15 -17.85 -2.74
N GLU A 254 11.44 -18.40 -1.56
CA GLU A 254 11.71 -19.84 -1.38
C GLU A 254 10.51 -20.70 -1.80
N LEU A 255 9.28 -20.24 -1.46
CA LEU A 255 8.06 -20.95 -1.83
C LEU A 255 7.93 -21.07 -3.36
N LYS A 256 8.23 -19.99 -4.09
CA LYS A 256 8.19 -19.99 -5.57
C LYS A 256 9.18 -20.98 -6.20
N ALA A 257 10.24 -21.35 -5.51
CA ALA A 257 11.22 -22.31 -6.00
C ALA A 257 10.85 -23.78 -5.70
N LEU A 258 9.81 -24.03 -4.88
CA LEU A 258 9.40 -25.39 -4.53
C LEU A 258 8.65 -26.08 -5.69
N PRO A 259 8.74 -27.41 -5.82
CA PRO A 259 7.98 -28.16 -6.81
C PRO A 259 6.48 -28.22 -6.46
N HIS A 260 5.65 -28.44 -7.50
CA HIS A 260 4.23 -28.74 -7.34
C HIS A 260 3.97 -29.90 -6.38
N GLY A 261 2.90 -29.85 -5.61
CA GLY A 261 2.52 -30.88 -4.64
C GLY A 261 3.32 -30.86 -3.32
N ARG A 262 4.33 -30.00 -3.19
CA ARG A 262 5.15 -29.90 -1.97
C ARG A 262 4.35 -29.33 -0.81
N LEU A 263 4.45 -29.98 0.37
CA LEU A 263 3.96 -29.40 1.61
C LEU A 263 4.85 -28.23 2.03
N ALA A 264 4.23 -27.09 2.27
CA ALA A 264 4.91 -25.86 2.63
C ALA A 264 4.19 -25.12 3.77
N ARG A 265 4.93 -24.24 4.40
CA ARG A 265 4.42 -23.35 5.44
C ARG A 265 5.04 -21.98 5.29
N VAL A 266 4.20 -20.96 5.31
CA VAL A 266 4.60 -19.56 5.16
C VAL A 266 3.94 -18.70 6.23
N THR A 267 4.57 -17.60 6.55
CA THR A 267 4.00 -16.56 7.42
C THR A 267 4.17 -15.21 6.73
N GLY A 268 3.09 -14.44 6.63
CA GLY A 268 3.12 -13.11 6.03
C GLY A 268 2.05 -12.20 6.60
N LEU A 269 2.21 -10.90 6.36
CA LEU A 269 1.18 -9.90 6.59
C LEU A 269 0.02 -10.15 5.63
N VAL A 270 -1.20 -10.09 6.14
CA VAL A 270 -2.38 -10.21 5.29
C VAL A 270 -2.66 -8.85 4.64
N THR A 271 -2.43 -8.78 3.33
CA THR A 271 -2.63 -7.56 2.54
C THR A 271 -3.97 -7.51 1.83
N GLY A 272 -4.60 -8.66 1.61
CA GLY A 272 -5.93 -8.74 1.01
C GLY A 272 -6.65 -10.05 1.26
N ARG A 273 -7.98 -9.97 1.31
CA ARG A 273 -8.89 -11.12 1.31
C ARG A 273 -9.98 -10.86 0.29
N GLN A 274 -10.24 -11.85 -0.54
CA GLN A 274 -11.27 -11.78 -1.56
C GLN A 274 -12.14 -13.04 -1.50
N ARG A 275 -13.44 -12.86 -1.45
CA ARG A 275 -14.41 -13.96 -1.53
C ARG A 275 -15.39 -13.69 -2.67
N PRO A 276 -15.03 -14.01 -3.93
CA PRO A 276 -15.91 -13.78 -5.06
C PRO A 276 -17.19 -14.61 -4.92
N GLY A 277 -18.33 -14.01 -5.22
CA GLY A 277 -19.64 -14.71 -5.18
C GLY A 277 -19.72 -15.91 -6.13
N THR A 278 -18.93 -15.88 -7.22
CA THR A 278 -18.82 -16.95 -8.22
C THR A 278 -17.91 -18.11 -7.81
N ALA A 279 -17.11 -17.98 -6.75
CA ALA A 279 -16.10 -18.96 -6.35
C ALA A 279 -16.59 -20.00 -5.34
N SER A 280 -17.88 -20.30 -5.27
CA SER A 280 -18.47 -21.37 -4.43
C SER A 280 -18.01 -21.35 -2.96
N GLY A 281 -17.75 -20.15 -2.42
CA GLY A 281 -17.34 -19.93 -1.03
C GLY A 281 -15.84 -20.05 -0.76
N VAL A 282 -15.00 -20.18 -1.78
CA VAL A 282 -13.55 -20.10 -1.68
C VAL A 282 -13.12 -18.68 -1.30
N THR A 283 -12.12 -18.57 -0.43
CA THR A 283 -11.50 -17.30 -0.07
C THR A 283 -10.06 -17.26 -0.53
N PHE A 284 -9.71 -16.22 -1.27
CA PHE A 284 -8.34 -15.93 -1.68
C PHE A 284 -7.71 -14.98 -0.66
N VAL A 285 -6.54 -15.32 -0.17
CA VAL A 285 -5.78 -14.49 0.77
C VAL A 285 -4.43 -14.18 0.17
N THR A 286 -4.05 -12.91 0.16
CA THR A 286 -2.71 -12.48 -0.22
C THR A 286 -1.90 -12.21 1.04
N LEU A 287 -0.78 -12.92 1.18
CA LEU A 287 0.22 -12.71 2.23
C LEU A 287 1.42 -11.99 1.63
N GLU A 288 2.02 -11.11 2.42
CA GLU A 288 3.24 -10.39 2.05
C GLU A 288 4.33 -10.61 3.09
N ASP A 289 5.53 -10.94 2.63
CA ASP A 289 6.74 -10.93 3.43
C ASP A 289 7.81 -10.03 2.77
N GLU A 290 9.00 -9.98 3.34
CA GLU A 290 10.11 -9.15 2.85
C GLU A 290 10.62 -9.54 1.45
N THR A 291 10.26 -10.73 0.97
CA THR A 291 10.71 -11.24 -0.33
C THR A 291 9.64 -11.21 -1.41
N GLY A 292 8.38 -10.98 -1.04
CA GLY A 292 7.29 -10.88 -2.01
C GLY A 292 5.93 -11.29 -1.48
N MET A 293 5.06 -11.66 -2.42
CA MET A 293 3.68 -12.04 -2.14
C MET A 293 3.43 -13.53 -2.38
N VAL A 294 2.56 -14.10 -1.54
CA VAL A 294 2.07 -15.48 -1.63
C VAL A 294 0.55 -15.46 -1.78
N ASN A 295 0.06 -16.07 -2.84
CA ASN A 295 -1.38 -16.26 -3.04
C ASN A 295 -1.81 -17.58 -2.36
N VAL A 296 -2.77 -17.46 -1.46
CA VAL A 296 -3.31 -18.56 -0.68
C VAL A 296 -4.76 -18.81 -1.07
N ILE A 297 -5.10 -20.05 -1.33
CA ILE A 297 -6.48 -20.50 -1.57
C ILE A 297 -6.99 -21.20 -0.31
N VAL A 298 -8.07 -20.68 0.24
CA VAL A 298 -8.74 -21.24 1.42
C VAL A 298 -10.10 -21.77 1.00
N TRP A 299 -10.21 -23.10 0.94
CA TRP A 299 -11.46 -23.76 0.61
C TRP A 299 -12.53 -23.52 1.65
N ARG A 300 -13.79 -23.60 1.24
CA ARG A 300 -14.97 -23.29 2.04
C ARG A 300 -14.96 -23.96 3.42
N ASP A 301 -14.68 -25.26 3.47
CA ASP A 301 -14.72 -26.03 4.72
C ASP A 301 -13.66 -25.56 5.73
N LEU A 302 -12.46 -25.19 5.27
CA LEU A 302 -11.44 -24.63 6.11
C LEU A 302 -11.81 -23.19 6.52
N ALA A 303 -12.32 -22.39 5.60
CA ALA A 303 -12.77 -21.02 5.88
C ALA A 303 -13.88 -20.98 6.94
N GLU A 304 -14.78 -21.93 6.96
CA GLU A 304 -15.83 -22.05 7.98
C GLU A 304 -15.26 -22.53 9.33
N ARG A 305 -14.42 -23.57 9.32
CA ARG A 305 -13.79 -24.12 10.54
C ARG A 305 -12.83 -23.16 11.22
N GLN A 306 -12.04 -22.43 10.46
CA GLN A 306 -11.03 -21.48 10.96
C GLN A 306 -11.35 -20.02 10.61
N ARG A 307 -12.65 -19.69 10.72
CA ARG A 307 -13.16 -18.35 10.36
C ARG A 307 -12.49 -17.22 11.15
N LYS A 308 -12.18 -17.47 12.43
CA LYS A 308 -11.56 -16.47 13.30
C LYS A 308 -10.14 -16.13 12.82
N GLU A 309 -9.33 -17.14 12.58
CA GLU A 309 -7.96 -17.01 12.08
C GLU A 309 -7.96 -16.37 10.69
N LEU A 310 -8.87 -16.78 9.82
CA LEU A 310 -8.99 -16.25 8.46
C LEU A 310 -9.33 -14.75 8.45
N LEU A 311 -10.27 -14.30 9.28
CA LEU A 311 -10.80 -12.92 9.19
C LEU A 311 -10.08 -11.91 10.08
N ARG A 312 -9.47 -12.35 11.20
CA ARG A 312 -8.93 -11.42 12.21
C ARG A 312 -7.40 -11.30 12.18
N SER A 313 -6.69 -12.26 11.58
CA SER A 313 -5.24 -12.21 11.57
C SER A 313 -4.70 -11.08 10.70
N SER A 314 -3.85 -10.25 11.24
CA SER A 314 -3.00 -9.32 10.47
C SER A 314 -1.69 -9.99 10.04
N LEU A 315 -1.18 -10.93 10.85
CA LEU A 315 -0.07 -11.82 10.52
C LEU A 315 -0.59 -13.26 10.53
N LEU A 316 -0.54 -13.93 9.39
CA LEU A 316 -1.11 -15.26 9.24
C LEU A 316 -0.04 -16.27 8.83
N THR A 317 0.01 -17.40 9.54
CA THR A 317 0.74 -18.58 9.11
C THR A 317 -0.21 -19.54 8.41
N VAL A 318 0.20 -20.00 7.25
CA VAL A 318 -0.53 -20.99 6.45
C VAL A 318 0.34 -22.24 6.29
N TYR A 319 -0.25 -23.40 6.61
CA TYR A 319 0.28 -24.73 6.31
C TYR A 319 -0.55 -25.28 5.15
N GLY A 320 0.10 -25.70 4.08
CA GLY A 320 -0.65 -26.13 2.91
C GLY A 320 0.18 -26.89 1.90
N THR A 321 -0.43 -27.18 0.77
CA THR A 321 0.20 -27.85 -0.38
C THR A 321 0.39 -26.83 -1.50
N LEU A 322 1.56 -26.80 -2.10
CA LEU A 322 1.87 -25.91 -3.20
C LEU A 322 1.24 -26.43 -4.49
N GLU A 323 0.45 -25.62 -5.15
CA GLU A 323 0.00 -25.85 -6.52
C GLU A 323 0.71 -24.88 -7.47
N ARG A 324 1.19 -25.43 -8.58
CA ARG A 324 1.85 -24.67 -9.63
C ARG A 324 1.21 -24.99 -10.98
N GLU A 325 0.81 -23.95 -11.67
CA GLU A 325 0.31 -24.03 -13.04
C GLU A 325 1.07 -22.98 -13.88
N GLY A 326 2.04 -23.44 -14.65
CA GLY A 326 3.00 -22.57 -15.33
C GLY A 326 3.76 -21.66 -14.35
N GLU A 327 3.70 -20.37 -14.55
CA GLU A 327 4.31 -19.36 -13.68
C GLU A 327 3.45 -19.02 -12.43
N VAL A 328 2.21 -19.46 -12.41
CA VAL A 328 1.30 -19.16 -11.30
C VAL A 328 1.51 -20.17 -10.17
N VAL A 329 1.70 -19.66 -8.96
CA VAL A 329 1.93 -20.45 -7.76
C VAL A 329 0.90 -20.09 -6.70
N HIS A 330 0.18 -21.09 -6.21
CA HIS A 330 -0.78 -20.97 -5.12
C HIS A 330 -0.41 -21.89 -3.97
N LEU A 331 -0.67 -21.47 -2.75
CA LEU A 331 -0.62 -22.32 -1.57
C LEU A 331 -2.04 -22.71 -1.18
N ILE A 332 -2.43 -23.98 -1.37
CA ILE A 332 -3.72 -24.48 -0.93
C ILE A 332 -3.67 -24.72 0.57
N ALA A 333 -4.42 -23.94 1.32
CA ALA A 333 -4.41 -23.97 2.77
C ALA A 333 -5.03 -25.25 3.33
N GLY A 334 -4.30 -25.96 4.20
CA GLY A 334 -4.81 -27.06 5.01
C GLY A 334 -5.03 -26.65 6.47
N ARG A 335 -4.27 -25.66 6.95
CA ARG A 335 -4.39 -25.11 8.31
C ARG A 335 -3.93 -23.65 8.35
N LEU A 336 -4.66 -22.84 9.13
CA LEU A 336 -4.35 -21.44 9.42
C LEU A 336 -3.94 -21.27 10.88
N ARG A 337 -3.02 -20.35 11.16
CA ARG A 337 -2.65 -19.99 12.51
C ARG A 337 -2.45 -18.48 12.60
N ASP A 338 -3.15 -17.84 13.53
CA ASP A 338 -2.99 -16.43 13.84
C ASP A 338 -1.65 -16.19 14.56
N GLN A 339 -0.82 -15.33 13.98
CA GLN A 339 0.46 -14.88 14.54
C GLN A 339 0.47 -13.38 14.82
N THR A 340 -0.68 -12.71 14.70
CA THR A 340 -0.82 -11.27 14.95
C THR A 340 -0.15 -10.80 16.25
N PRO A 341 -0.17 -11.56 17.37
CA PRO A 341 0.51 -11.15 18.59
C PRO A 341 2.03 -10.92 18.43
N LEU A 342 2.66 -11.48 17.41
CA LEU A 342 4.09 -11.25 17.14
C LEU A 342 4.38 -9.85 16.57
N LEU A 343 3.38 -9.17 16.07
CA LEU A 343 3.49 -7.80 15.57
C LEU A 343 3.55 -6.76 16.69
N GLY A 344 3.24 -7.15 17.96
CA GLY A 344 3.17 -6.21 19.07
C GLY A 344 2.15 -5.10 18.82
N SER A 345 2.61 -3.86 18.82
CA SER A 345 1.78 -2.66 18.57
C SER A 345 1.62 -2.30 17.09
N LEU A 346 2.21 -3.06 16.17
CA LEU A 346 2.07 -2.81 14.74
C LEU A 346 0.63 -3.06 14.27
N ILE A 347 -0.02 -2.01 13.77
CA ILE A 347 -1.36 -2.10 13.21
C ILE A 347 -1.25 -2.08 11.68
N THR A 348 -1.52 -3.22 11.04
CA THR A 348 -1.65 -3.34 9.59
C THR A 348 -3.11 -3.57 9.22
N ARG A 349 -3.55 -3.00 8.10
CA ARG A 349 -4.91 -3.21 7.58
C ARG A 349 -4.84 -3.99 6.28
N SER A 350 -5.62 -5.07 6.18
CA SER A 350 -5.87 -5.74 4.92
C SER A 350 -6.95 -5.01 4.11
N ARG A 351 -6.92 -5.19 2.80
CA ARG A 351 -8.02 -4.79 1.92
C ARG A 351 -8.86 -6.02 1.66
N ASP A 352 -10.07 -6.01 2.16
CA ASP A 352 -10.99 -7.12 2.08
C ASP A 352 -12.10 -6.76 1.08
N PHE A 353 -12.31 -7.64 0.10
CA PHE A 353 -13.35 -7.53 -0.93
C PHE A 353 -14.31 -8.70 -0.75
N HIS A 354 -15.60 -8.38 -0.66
CA HIS A 354 -16.68 -9.32 -0.43
C HIS A 354 -17.50 -9.55 -1.69
#